data_025e1476a80de7ec24378ef1407d671d
#
_entry.id   025e1476a80de7ec24378ef1407d671d
#
_cell.length_a   1.000
_cell.length_b   1.000
_cell.length_c   1.000
_cell.angle_alpha   90.00
_cell.angle_beta   90.00
_cell.angle_gamma   90.00
#
_symmetry.space_group_name_H-M   'P 1'
#
loop_
_entity.id
_entity.type
_entity.pdbx_description
1 polymer ?
#
loop_
_entity_poly.entity_id
_entity_poly.type
_entity_poly.pdbx_seq_one_letter_code
_entity_poly.pdbx_strand_id
1 'polypeptide(L)'
;MLTVYWNKCQDDTYWPLERLNLENVRAEGVYVIWHGGTLPRTVKVGQGIVAERLRAHRFDSEVLAYKNGGLYVTWAAVSAAQREGVEKYLADLLHPRVGDALPDVLPIAVNSPWG
;
A
#
# COMPACT_ATOMS: atom_id res chain seq x y z
N MET A 1 16.64 -6.52 -8.85
CA MET A 1 15.39 -5.87 -8.38
C MET A 1 14.19 -6.65 -8.90
N LEU A 2 13.25 -6.97 -8.03
CA LEU A 2 11.97 -7.54 -8.43
C LEU A 2 11.11 -6.45 -9.07
N THR A 3 10.55 -6.72 -10.24
CA THR A 3 9.64 -5.78 -10.91
C THR A 3 8.20 -6.20 -10.64
N VAL A 4 7.39 -5.28 -10.10
CA VAL A 4 5.97 -5.50 -9.84
C VAL A 4 5.12 -4.52 -10.63
N TYR A 5 3.85 -4.86 -10.83
CA TYR A 5 2.88 -4.03 -11.53
C TYR A 5 1.98 -3.35 -10.50
N TRP A 6 2.16 -2.03 -10.34
CA TRP A 6 1.35 -1.23 -9.44
C TRP A 6 0.05 -0.82 -10.11
N ASN A 7 -1.08 -1.09 -9.46
CA ASN A 7 -2.41 -0.85 -10.02
C ASN A 7 -2.80 0.63 -9.95
N LYS A 8 -3.29 1.14 -11.08
CA LYS A 8 -3.79 2.52 -11.23
C LYS A 8 -5.11 2.50 -11.99
N CYS A 9 -5.84 3.63 -11.96
CA CYS A 9 -6.97 3.86 -12.84
C CYS A 9 -6.51 3.98 -14.30
N GLN A 10 -7.45 3.88 -15.24
CA GLN A 10 -7.14 3.98 -16.68
C GLN A 10 -6.57 5.35 -17.09
N ASP A 11 -6.92 6.39 -16.37
CA ASP A 11 -6.43 7.76 -16.60
C ASP A 11 -5.08 8.04 -15.89
N ASP A 12 -4.40 7.01 -15.45
CA ASP A 12 -3.12 7.08 -14.74
C ASP A 12 -3.21 7.74 -13.35
N THR A 13 -4.41 7.90 -12.81
CA THR A 13 -4.60 8.34 -11.43
C THR A 13 -4.69 7.15 -10.49
N TYR A 14 -4.69 7.40 -9.18
CA TYR A 14 -4.78 6.36 -8.17
C TYR A 14 -6.17 6.30 -7.54
N TRP A 15 -6.50 5.12 -7.00
CA TRP A 15 -7.81 4.86 -6.40
C TRP A 15 -7.94 5.53 -5.03
N PRO A 16 -9.03 6.31 -4.78
CA PRO A 16 -9.37 6.68 -3.41
C PRO A 16 -9.71 5.44 -2.58
N LEU A 17 -9.13 5.33 -1.38
CA LEU A 17 -9.32 4.16 -0.53
C LEU A 17 -10.80 3.86 -0.26
N GLU A 18 -11.60 4.89 0.06
CA GLU A 18 -13.00 4.68 0.44
C GLU A 18 -13.92 4.39 -0.74
N ARG A 19 -13.50 4.73 -1.99
CA ARG A 19 -14.34 4.55 -3.19
C ARG A 19 -13.98 3.32 -4.01
N LEU A 20 -12.82 2.76 -3.78
CA LEU A 20 -12.38 1.56 -4.50
C LEU A 20 -13.36 0.42 -4.25
N ASN A 21 -13.84 -0.22 -5.32
CA ASN A 21 -14.64 -1.42 -5.18
C ASN A 21 -13.73 -2.60 -4.87
N LEU A 22 -13.71 -3.01 -3.60
CA LEU A 22 -12.83 -4.07 -3.12
C LEU A 22 -13.16 -5.44 -3.70
N GLU A 23 -14.37 -5.65 -4.21
CA GLU A 23 -14.73 -6.89 -4.90
C GLU A 23 -13.92 -7.10 -6.18
N ASN A 24 -13.42 -6.01 -6.77
CA ASN A 24 -12.57 -6.07 -7.96
C ASN A 24 -11.08 -6.23 -7.62
N VAL A 25 -10.71 -6.18 -6.35
CA VAL A 25 -9.33 -6.33 -5.90
C VAL A 25 -9.10 -7.78 -5.51
N ARG A 26 -8.44 -8.53 -6.39
CA ARG A 26 -8.24 -9.98 -6.22
C ARG A 26 -6.80 -10.34 -5.90
N ALA A 27 -5.91 -9.35 -5.86
CA ALA A 27 -4.48 -9.60 -5.67
C ALA A 27 -4.17 -10.04 -4.24
N GLU A 28 -3.17 -10.90 -4.14
CA GLU A 28 -2.44 -11.15 -2.91
C GLU A 28 -1.04 -10.60 -3.12
N GLY A 29 -0.58 -9.76 -2.22
CA GLY A 29 0.70 -9.10 -2.42
C GLY A 29 0.91 -7.97 -1.43
N VAL A 30 1.35 -6.82 -1.94
CA VAL A 30 1.67 -5.64 -1.14
C VAL A 30 0.79 -4.46 -1.55
N TYR A 31 0.60 -3.53 -0.63
CA TYR A 31 -0.16 -2.31 -0.89
C TYR A 31 0.49 -1.11 -0.18
N VAL A 32 0.23 0.07 -0.71
CA VAL A 32 0.68 1.34 -0.15
C VAL A 32 -0.53 2.28 -0.07
N ILE A 33 -0.76 2.85 1.11
CA ILE A 33 -1.77 3.88 1.34
C ILE A 33 -1.03 5.19 1.63
N TRP A 34 -1.43 6.28 1.00
CA TRP A 34 -0.88 7.61 1.28
C TRP A 34 -1.99 8.64 1.36
N HIS A 35 -1.69 9.78 1.96
CA HIS A 35 -2.61 10.91 1.96
C HIS A 35 -2.17 11.95 0.94
N GLY A 36 -3.14 12.60 0.32
CA GLY A 36 -2.92 13.74 -0.55
C GLY A 36 -2.77 15.04 0.23
N GLY A 37 -2.97 16.15 -0.46
CA GLY A 37 -2.84 17.47 0.11
C GLY A 37 -1.52 18.14 -0.30
N THR A 38 -1.14 19.18 0.41
CA THR A 38 0.02 20.01 0.05
C THR A 38 1.33 19.24 0.16
N LEU A 39 1.46 18.39 1.17
CA LEU A 39 2.65 17.56 1.39
C LEU A 39 2.23 16.09 1.52
N PRO A 40 2.05 15.38 0.40
CA PRO A 40 1.67 13.98 0.42
C PRO A 40 2.69 13.11 1.16
N ARG A 41 2.20 12.15 1.96
CA ARG A 41 3.04 11.23 2.72
C ARG A 41 2.44 9.83 2.71
N THR A 42 3.30 8.83 2.75
CA THR A 42 2.87 7.44 2.95
C THR A 42 2.29 7.26 4.34
N VAL A 43 1.11 6.67 4.41
CA VAL A 43 0.41 6.39 5.67
C VAL A 43 0.68 4.97 6.11
N LYS A 44 0.51 3.99 5.23
CA LYS A 44 0.65 2.57 5.56
C LYS A 44 1.22 1.78 4.41
N VAL A 45 2.12 0.86 4.71
CA VAL A 45 2.59 -0.19 3.82
C VAL A 45 2.19 -1.52 4.44
N GLY A 46 1.66 -2.44 3.66
CA GLY A 46 1.26 -3.75 4.18
C GLY A 46 1.29 -4.82 3.11
N GLN A 47 0.96 -6.03 3.53
CA GLN A 47 0.94 -7.21 2.66
C GLN A 47 -0.16 -8.18 3.09
N GLY A 48 -0.51 -9.08 2.20
CA GLY A 48 -1.48 -10.14 2.42
C GLY A 48 -2.53 -10.19 1.33
N ILE A 49 -3.75 -10.58 1.69
CA ILE A 49 -4.92 -10.50 0.81
C ILE A 49 -5.35 -9.04 0.77
N VAL A 50 -5.04 -8.36 -0.31
CA VAL A 50 -5.13 -6.90 -0.39
C VAL A 50 -6.52 -6.39 -0.04
N ALA A 51 -7.57 -6.97 -0.62
CA ALA A 51 -8.96 -6.53 -0.37
C ALA A 51 -9.34 -6.60 1.12
N GLU A 52 -8.94 -7.66 1.82
CA GLU A 52 -9.23 -7.81 3.24
C GLU A 52 -8.50 -6.75 4.08
N ARG A 53 -7.24 -6.50 3.76
CA ARG A 53 -6.43 -5.51 4.47
C ARG A 53 -6.95 -4.10 4.25
N LEU A 54 -7.31 -3.75 3.01
CA LEU A 54 -7.86 -2.44 2.70
C LEU A 54 -9.22 -2.22 3.37
N ARG A 55 -10.05 -3.26 3.42
CA ARG A 55 -11.34 -3.18 4.13
C ARG A 55 -11.13 -2.85 5.61
N ALA A 56 -10.17 -3.50 6.25
CA ALA A 56 -9.84 -3.22 7.64
C ALA A 56 -9.35 -1.79 7.83
N HIS A 57 -8.50 -1.27 6.91
CA HIS A 57 -7.96 0.08 7.02
C HIS A 57 -9.02 1.17 6.81
N ARG A 58 -10.13 0.89 6.15
CA ARG A 58 -11.26 1.84 6.04
C ARG A 58 -11.87 2.20 7.40
N PHE A 59 -11.68 1.36 8.40
CA PHE A 59 -12.22 1.56 9.76
C PHE A 59 -11.12 1.73 10.80
N ASP A 60 -9.87 1.83 10.38
CA ASP A 60 -8.73 1.98 11.27
C ASP A 60 -8.54 3.46 11.61
N SER A 61 -8.74 3.82 12.88
CA SER A 61 -8.65 5.21 13.32
C SER A 61 -7.28 5.82 13.09
N GLU A 62 -6.21 5.05 13.16
CA GLU A 62 -4.86 5.55 12.91
C GLU A 62 -4.66 5.95 11.45
N VAL A 63 -5.22 5.17 10.51
CA VAL A 63 -5.19 5.49 9.09
C VAL A 63 -6.11 6.67 8.80
N LEU A 64 -7.33 6.67 9.35
CA LEU A 64 -8.32 7.71 9.13
C LEU A 64 -7.90 9.06 9.69
N ALA A 65 -6.95 9.11 10.62
CA ALA A 65 -6.40 10.36 11.12
C ALA A 65 -5.77 11.22 10.00
N TYR A 66 -5.40 10.61 8.88
CA TYR A 66 -4.77 11.29 7.73
C TYR A 66 -5.72 11.55 6.56
N LYS A 67 -7.02 11.46 6.77
CA LYS A 67 -8.01 11.51 5.68
C LYS A 67 -8.24 12.90 5.07
N ASN A 68 -7.80 13.98 5.71
CA ASN A 68 -8.14 15.35 5.32
C ASN A 68 -7.71 15.72 3.89
N GLY A 69 -6.58 15.21 3.43
CA GLY A 69 -6.11 15.42 2.04
C GLY A 69 -6.57 14.33 1.08
N GLY A 70 -7.43 13.43 1.54
CA GLY A 70 -7.82 12.22 0.83
C GLY A 70 -6.84 11.08 1.05
N LEU A 71 -7.35 9.86 1.07
CA LEU A 71 -6.54 8.65 1.17
C LEU A 71 -6.58 7.92 -0.15
N TYR A 72 -5.41 7.58 -0.65
CA TYR A 72 -5.23 6.88 -1.93
C TYR A 72 -4.49 5.58 -1.70
N VAL A 73 -4.65 4.65 -2.62
CA VAL A 73 -4.04 3.33 -2.50
C VAL A 73 -3.59 2.81 -3.86
N THR A 74 -2.50 2.05 -3.84
CA THR A 74 -2.09 1.19 -4.94
C THR A 74 -1.64 -0.15 -4.37
N TRP A 75 -1.63 -1.17 -5.20
CA TRP A 75 -1.23 -2.52 -4.79
C TRP A 75 -0.59 -3.25 -5.96
N ALA A 76 0.16 -4.28 -5.63
CA ALA A 76 0.79 -5.15 -6.62
C ALA A 76 0.77 -6.59 -6.15
N ALA A 77 0.59 -7.52 -7.08
CA ALA A 77 0.69 -8.94 -6.80
C ALA A 77 2.14 -9.30 -6.48
N VAL A 78 2.36 -10.01 -5.38
CA VAL A 78 3.68 -10.50 -4.97
C VAL A 78 3.50 -11.86 -4.35
N SER A 79 4.36 -12.81 -4.70
CA SER A 79 4.27 -14.18 -4.18
C SER A 79 4.39 -14.21 -2.66
N ALA A 80 3.80 -15.22 -2.03
CA ALA A 80 3.84 -15.38 -0.58
C ALA A 80 5.26 -15.42 -0.03
N ALA A 81 6.19 -16.01 -0.77
CA ALA A 81 7.59 -16.13 -0.34
C ALA A 81 8.35 -14.80 -0.34
N GLN A 82 7.88 -13.82 -1.11
CA GLN A 82 8.61 -12.55 -1.30
C GLN A 82 7.94 -11.37 -0.62
N ARG A 83 6.67 -11.50 -0.25
CA ARG A 83 5.82 -10.37 0.14
C ARG A 83 6.29 -9.68 1.44
N GLU A 84 6.77 -10.41 2.42
CA GLU A 84 7.30 -9.82 3.64
C GLU A 84 8.58 -9.01 3.39
N GLY A 85 9.47 -9.52 2.54
CA GLY A 85 10.69 -8.80 2.16
C GLY A 85 10.40 -7.53 1.36
N VAL A 86 9.41 -7.59 0.47
CA VAL A 86 8.97 -6.43 -0.30
C VAL A 86 8.32 -5.38 0.63
N GLU A 87 7.48 -5.81 1.56
CA GLU A 87 6.89 -4.91 2.55
C GLU A 87 7.97 -4.18 3.34
N LYS A 88 8.96 -4.92 3.81
CA LYS A 88 10.07 -4.33 4.59
C LYS A 88 10.85 -3.30 3.77
N TYR A 89 11.18 -3.62 2.53
CA TYR A 89 11.86 -2.68 1.63
C TYR A 89 11.05 -1.40 1.45
N LEU A 90 9.75 -1.52 1.17
CA LEU A 90 8.89 -0.36 0.97
C LEU A 90 8.71 0.48 2.24
N ALA A 91 8.59 -0.16 3.40
CA ALA A 91 8.49 0.55 4.67
C ALA A 91 9.76 1.33 4.98
N ASP A 92 10.93 0.72 4.74
CA ASP A 92 12.22 1.38 4.92
C ASP A 92 12.40 2.56 3.97
N LEU A 93 11.89 2.45 2.74
CA LEU A 93 11.99 3.49 1.72
C LEU A 93 11.00 4.63 1.94
N LEU A 94 9.75 4.31 2.27
CA LEU A 94 8.64 5.25 2.26
C LEU A 94 8.30 5.83 3.63
N HIS A 95 8.82 5.26 4.71
CA HIS A 95 8.61 5.72 6.10
C HIS A 95 7.13 5.95 6.43
N PRO A 96 6.27 4.90 6.41
CA PRO A 96 4.84 5.06 6.66
C PRO A 96 4.57 5.65 8.05
N ARG A 97 3.54 6.49 8.14
CA ARG A 97 3.14 7.15 9.39
C ARG A 97 2.50 6.20 10.40
N VAL A 98 1.80 5.19 9.88
CA VAL A 98 1.18 4.14 10.69
C VAL A 98 1.96 2.87 10.39
N GLY A 99 2.65 2.33 11.40
CA GLY A 99 3.48 1.17 11.22
C GLY A 99 3.28 0.13 12.30
N ASP A 100 3.37 -1.13 11.90
CA ASP A 100 3.47 -2.26 12.82
C ASP A 100 4.94 -2.72 12.86
N ALA A 101 5.25 -3.58 13.82
CA ALA A 101 6.55 -4.23 13.83
C ALA A 101 6.70 -5.06 12.55
N LEU A 102 7.79 -4.82 11.81
CA LEU A 102 8.07 -5.56 10.59
C LEU A 102 8.76 -6.88 10.92
N PRO A 103 8.54 -7.91 10.11
CA PRO A 103 9.23 -9.18 10.30
C PRO A 103 10.76 -9.03 10.13
N ASP A 104 11.51 -9.87 10.81
CA ASP A 104 12.96 -9.90 10.69
C ASP A 104 13.36 -10.73 9.47
N VAL A 105 13.24 -10.11 8.31
CA VAL A 105 13.56 -10.70 7.01
C VAL A 105 14.43 -9.75 6.20
N LEU A 106 15.13 -10.28 5.22
CA LEU A 106 15.91 -9.45 4.30
C LEU A 106 14.95 -8.66 3.38
N PRO A 107 15.18 -7.35 3.20
CA PRO A 107 14.39 -6.58 2.26
C PRO A 107 14.57 -7.08 0.83
N ILE A 108 13.48 -7.04 0.06
CA ILE A 108 13.49 -7.36 -1.37
C ILE A 108 13.14 -6.10 -2.13
N ALA A 109 14.11 -5.54 -2.86
CA ALA A 109 13.93 -4.32 -3.61
C ALA A 109 12.92 -4.51 -4.75
N VAL A 110 12.03 -3.54 -4.90
CA VAL A 110 11.06 -3.46 -6.01
C VAL A 110 11.05 -2.05 -6.59
N ASN A 111 10.47 -1.92 -7.79
CA ASN A 111 10.22 -0.62 -8.38
C ASN A 111 9.22 0.18 -7.54
N SER A 112 9.43 1.49 -7.46
CA SER A 112 8.56 2.41 -6.71
C SER A 112 7.16 2.47 -7.33
N PRO A 113 6.08 2.63 -6.50
CA PRO A 113 4.72 2.83 -7.01
C PRO A 113 4.60 4.09 -7.89
N TRP A 114 5.46 5.07 -7.70
CA TRP A 114 5.36 6.36 -8.38
C TRP A 114 6.48 6.62 -9.40
N GLY A 115 7.23 5.60 -9.74
CA GLY A 115 8.31 5.73 -10.73
C GLY A 115 9.70 6.02 -10.22
#